data_05a62c507442baa52b9dafbedd88d10d
#
_entry.id   05a62c507442baa52b9dafbedd88d10d
#
_cell.length_a   1.000
_cell.length_b   1.000
_cell.length_c   1.000
_cell.angle_alpha   90.00
_cell.angle_beta   90.00
_cell.angle_gamma   90.00
#
_symmetry.space_group_name_H-M   'P 1'
#
loop_
_entity.id
_entity.type
_entity.pdbx_description
1 polymer ?
#
loop_
_entity_poly.entity_id
_entity_poly.type
_entity_poly.pdbx_seq_one_letter_code
_entity_poly.pdbx_strand_id
1 'polypeptide(L)'
;MSYPDFEGRQIKGDYIECVMQNVSNVFRIAFIIKSCIKSFSTAKNEKTKNFHTYGIRMAIGIGDMRIVNTEQGIWDGEAIYLSGRALEEMSSLNKGTMSVHSSKKQLSAPIQTIALLTDAILNDMTVRQSEVVYYKLLGFKEADIAKKLGISQASVNNASTATKWYC
;
A
#
# COMPACT_ATOMS: atom_id res chain seq x y z
N MET A 1 -10.75 -3.13 -12.36
CA MET A 1 -11.38 -2.49 -11.19
C MET A 1 -10.99 -1.03 -11.25
N SER A 2 -11.93 -0.12 -11.33
CA SER A 2 -11.66 1.33 -11.29
C SER A 2 -12.07 1.87 -9.92
N TYR A 3 -11.33 2.83 -9.43
CA TYR A 3 -11.67 3.62 -8.24
C TYR A 3 -11.90 5.05 -8.72
N PRO A 4 -13.13 5.39 -9.13
CA PRO A 4 -13.43 6.68 -9.78
C PRO A 4 -13.12 7.89 -8.89
N ASP A 5 -13.06 7.67 -7.59
CA ASP A 5 -12.77 8.69 -6.57
C ASP A 5 -11.27 8.77 -6.20
N PHE A 6 -10.41 7.99 -6.86
CA PHE A 6 -8.97 7.97 -6.59
C PHE A 6 -8.23 8.77 -7.67
N GLU A 7 -7.53 9.78 -7.23
CA GLU A 7 -6.69 10.61 -8.07
C GLU A 7 -5.28 10.65 -7.51
N GLY A 8 -4.29 10.65 -8.38
CA GLY A 8 -2.88 10.68 -8.01
C GLY A 8 -2.09 11.63 -8.89
N ARG A 9 -1.09 12.28 -8.30
CA ARG A 9 -0.16 13.15 -9.01
C ARG A 9 1.27 12.94 -8.53
N GLN A 10 2.22 13.09 -9.43
CA GLN A 10 3.63 13.15 -9.09
C GLN A 10 3.97 14.58 -8.70
N ILE A 11 4.54 14.78 -7.51
CA ILE A 11 4.93 16.10 -7.02
C ILE A 11 6.39 16.38 -7.41
N LYS A 12 7.31 15.50 -7.02
CA LYS A 12 8.73 15.67 -7.28
C LYS A 12 9.46 14.34 -7.13
N GLY A 13 10.27 13.95 -8.12
CA GLY A 13 11.04 12.72 -8.07
C GLY A 13 10.17 11.49 -7.89
N ASP A 14 10.37 10.77 -6.80
CA ASP A 14 9.61 9.58 -6.40
C ASP A 14 8.43 9.88 -5.44
N TYR A 15 8.16 11.15 -5.17
CA TYR A 15 7.05 11.58 -4.32
C TYR A 15 5.74 11.64 -5.11
N ILE A 16 4.79 10.79 -4.72
CA ILE A 16 3.45 10.73 -5.29
C ILE A 16 2.44 11.09 -4.21
N GLU A 17 1.54 11.99 -4.53
CA GLU A 17 0.41 12.36 -3.69
C GLU A 17 -0.88 11.81 -4.30
N CYS A 18 -1.76 11.28 -3.45
CA CYS A 18 -3.04 10.72 -3.87
C CYS A 18 -4.17 11.25 -2.98
N VAL A 19 -5.32 11.45 -3.58
CA VAL A 19 -6.55 11.81 -2.87
C VAL A 19 -7.67 10.86 -3.25
N MET A 20 -8.55 10.55 -2.29
CA MET A 20 -9.75 9.75 -2.52
C MET A 20 -10.86 10.16 -1.55
N GLN A 21 -12.10 10.09 -2.01
CA GLN A 21 -13.27 10.45 -1.21
C GLN A 21 -13.76 9.27 -0.35
N ASN A 22 -13.70 8.05 -0.88
CA ASN A 22 -14.20 6.87 -0.18
C ASN A 22 -13.16 6.27 0.75
N VAL A 23 -13.21 6.66 2.03
CA VAL A 23 -12.29 6.19 3.09
C VAL A 23 -12.34 4.66 3.28
N SER A 24 -13.47 4.00 2.96
CA SER A 24 -13.60 2.54 3.11
C SER A 24 -12.61 1.75 2.26
N ASN A 25 -12.10 2.33 1.19
CA ASN A 25 -11.16 1.69 0.28
C ASN A 25 -9.68 2.02 0.57
N VAL A 26 -9.41 2.90 1.54
CA VAL A 26 -8.06 3.45 1.75
C VAL A 26 -7.01 2.36 2.01
N PHE A 27 -7.29 1.44 2.92
CA PHE A 27 -6.37 0.33 3.22
C PHE A 27 -6.21 -0.61 2.03
N ARG A 28 -7.30 -0.94 1.34
CA ARG A 28 -7.24 -1.80 0.16
C ARG A 28 -6.33 -1.21 -0.92
N ILE A 29 -6.48 0.07 -1.23
CA ILE A 29 -5.65 0.76 -2.21
C ILE A 29 -4.20 0.84 -1.73
N ALA A 30 -3.96 1.18 -0.47
CA ALA A 30 -2.64 1.21 0.11
C ALA A 30 -1.93 -0.16 -0.01
N PHE A 31 -2.64 -1.25 0.27
CA PHE A 31 -2.10 -2.60 0.15
C PHE A 31 -1.85 -3.01 -1.31
N ILE A 32 -2.72 -2.62 -2.24
CA ILE A 32 -2.51 -2.83 -3.68
C ILE A 32 -1.23 -2.14 -4.13
N ILE A 33 -1.04 -0.86 -3.80
CA ILE A 33 0.15 -0.09 -4.18
C ILE A 33 1.40 -0.73 -3.57
N LYS A 34 1.37 -1.04 -2.28
CA LYS A 34 2.50 -1.60 -1.57
C LYS A 34 2.89 -2.98 -2.10
N SER A 35 1.91 -3.86 -2.31
CA SER A 35 2.14 -5.20 -2.87
C SER A 35 2.63 -5.14 -4.31
N CYS A 36 2.11 -4.21 -5.12
CA CYS A 36 2.58 -3.97 -6.48
C CYS A 36 4.07 -3.61 -6.49
N ILE A 37 4.48 -2.62 -5.70
CA ILE A 37 5.88 -2.17 -5.65
C ILE A 37 6.79 -3.28 -5.14
N LYS A 38 6.39 -4.01 -4.11
CA LYS A 38 7.16 -5.15 -3.57
C LYS A 38 7.22 -6.36 -4.50
N SER A 39 6.37 -6.46 -5.50
CA SER A 39 6.43 -7.51 -6.52
C SER A 39 7.63 -7.36 -7.48
N PHE A 40 8.32 -6.22 -7.46
CA PHE A 40 9.54 -6.00 -8.22
C PHE A 40 10.78 -6.28 -7.37
N SER A 41 11.73 -7.00 -7.95
CA SER A 41 13.00 -7.30 -7.27
C SER A 41 14.07 -6.23 -7.53
N THR A 42 14.82 -5.89 -6.49
CA THR A 42 16.05 -5.07 -6.61
C THR A 42 17.29 -5.90 -6.80
N ALA A 43 17.20 -7.24 -6.72
CA ALA A 43 18.34 -8.13 -6.80
C ALA A 43 18.93 -8.21 -8.21
N LYS A 44 20.26 -8.16 -8.29
CA LYS A 44 21.02 -8.42 -9.52
C LYS A 44 21.24 -9.92 -9.77
N ASN A 45 21.05 -10.77 -8.75
CA ASN A 45 21.30 -12.21 -8.79
C ASN A 45 19.98 -12.99 -8.70
N GLU A 46 19.75 -13.92 -9.62
CA GLU A 46 18.55 -14.74 -9.67
C GLU A 46 18.31 -15.55 -8.37
N LYS A 47 19.37 -16.01 -7.67
CA LYS A 47 19.25 -16.76 -6.42
C LYS A 47 18.63 -15.95 -5.28
N THR A 48 18.83 -14.64 -5.27
CA THR A 48 18.32 -13.74 -4.22
C THR A 48 17.12 -12.90 -4.66
N LYS A 49 16.72 -13.03 -5.93
CA LYS A 49 15.68 -12.21 -6.57
C LYS A 49 14.36 -12.17 -5.78
N ASN A 50 14.00 -13.29 -5.16
CA ASN A 50 12.74 -13.38 -4.42
C ASN A 50 12.75 -12.68 -3.06
N PHE A 51 13.91 -12.30 -2.53
CA PHE A 51 14.06 -11.76 -1.17
C PHE A 51 14.42 -10.27 -1.16
N HIS A 52 14.84 -9.70 -2.28
CA HIS A 52 15.19 -8.28 -2.38
C HIS A 52 14.10 -7.53 -3.14
N THR A 53 13.27 -6.80 -2.41
CA THR A 53 12.12 -6.06 -2.95
C THR A 53 12.35 -4.56 -2.87
N TYR A 54 11.66 -3.81 -3.73
CA TYR A 54 11.50 -2.38 -3.53
C TYR A 54 10.63 -2.10 -2.30
N GLY A 55 10.94 -1.02 -1.60
CA GLY A 55 10.13 -0.49 -0.51
C GLY A 55 9.46 0.81 -0.89
N ILE A 56 8.36 1.12 -0.21
CA ILE A 56 7.68 2.42 -0.30
C ILE A 56 7.29 2.87 1.10
N ARG A 57 7.53 4.15 1.39
CA ARG A 57 6.95 4.81 2.56
C ARG A 57 5.61 5.41 2.19
N MET A 58 4.61 5.22 3.03
CA MET A 58 3.25 5.65 2.78
C MET A 58 2.67 6.30 4.04
N ALA A 59 2.25 7.54 3.92
CA ALA A 59 1.53 8.26 4.95
C ALA A 59 0.11 8.55 4.49
N ILE A 60 -0.88 8.26 5.32
CA ILE A 60 -2.30 8.40 5.02
C ILE A 60 -2.92 9.34 6.04
N GLY A 61 -3.52 10.42 5.58
CA GLY A 61 -4.34 11.33 6.36
C GLY A 61 -5.83 11.08 6.09
N ILE A 62 -6.62 10.95 7.14
CA ILE A 62 -8.09 10.83 7.06
C ILE A 62 -8.68 12.06 7.75
N GLY A 63 -9.29 12.94 6.98
CA GLY A 63 -9.85 14.19 7.46
C GLY A 63 -10.56 14.95 6.34
N ASP A 64 -11.09 16.11 6.66
CA ASP A 64 -11.82 16.93 5.71
C ASP A 64 -10.86 17.56 4.67
N MET A 65 -11.37 17.65 3.45
CA MET A 65 -10.73 18.35 2.34
C MET A 65 -11.50 19.65 2.08
N ARG A 66 -10.78 20.80 2.02
CA ARG A 66 -11.37 22.11 1.71
C ARG A 66 -11.39 22.37 0.22
N ILE A 67 -10.31 22.01 -0.46
CA ILE A 67 -10.11 22.25 -1.88
C ILE A 67 -9.63 20.93 -2.50
N VAL A 68 -10.32 20.51 -3.54
CA VAL A 68 -9.87 19.44 -4.44
C VAL A 68 -10.08 19.98 -5.85
N ASN A 69 -9.07 20.64 -6.40
CA ASN A 69 -9.08 21.11 -7.77
C ASN A 69 -8.04 20.34 -8.57
N THR A 70 -8.50 19.31 -9.25
CA THR A 70 -7.66 18.39 -10.01
C THR A 70 -7.05 19.05 -11.24
N GLU A 71 -7.78 19.94 -11.90
CA GLU A 71 -7.30 20.63 -13.12
C GLU A 71 -6.12 21.54 -12.81
N GLN A 72 -6.16 22.20 -11.67
CA GLN A 72 -5.08 23.08 -11.21
C GLN A 72 -4.07 22.37 -10.32
N GLY A 73 -4.33 21.11 -9.96
CA GLY A 73 -3.49 20.34 -9.05
C GLY A 73 -3.41 20.96 -7.65
N ILE A 74 -4.48 21.58 -7.17
CA ILE A 74 -4.53 22.21 -5.84
C ILE A 74 -5.38 21.34 -4.93
N TRP A 75 -4.72 20.74 -3.92
CA TRP A 75 -5.37 19.98 -2.88
C TRP A 75 -5.01 20.57 -1.52
N ASP A 76 -6.02 20.90 -0.74
CA ASP A 76 -5.86 21.47 0.59
C ASP A 76 -6.90 20.92 1.55
N GLY A 77 -6.50 20.69 2.78
CA GLY A 77 -7.37 20.21 3.83
C GLY A 77 -6.64 19.45 4.91
N GLU A 78 -7.40 19.08 5.92
CA GLU A 78 -6.88 18.40 7.11
C GLU A 78 -6.18 17.07 6.76
N ALA A 79 -6.73 16.31 5.81
CA ALA A 79 -6.12 15.06 5.35
C ALA A 79 -4.71 15.27 4.78
N ILE A 80 -4.49 16.36 4.00
CA ILE A 80 -3.18 16.69 3.43
C ILE A 80 -2.18 17.04 4.53
N TYR A 81 -2.58 17.85 5.51
CA TYR A 81 -1.70 18.21 6.63
C TYR A 81 -1.32 17.00 7.48
N LEU A 82 -2.28 16.10 7.73
CA LEU A 82 -2.04 14.87 8.50
C LEU A 82 -1.07 13.93 7.79
N SER A 83 -1.26 13.70 6.50
CA SER A 83 -0.39 12.82 5.72
C SER A 83 1.01 13.42 5.53
N GLY A 84 1.11 14.71 5.22
CA GLY A 84 2.39 15.41 5.05
C GLY A 84 3.24 15.36 6.31
N ARG A 85 2.67 15.72 7.46
CA ARG A 85 3.36 15.65 8.76
C ARG A 85 3.77 14.23 9.09
N ALA A 86 2.88 13.24 8.90
CA ALA A 86 3.19 11.84 9.16
C ALA A 86 4.34 11.33 8.27
N LEU A 87 4.42 11.76 7.01
CA LEU A 87 5.50 11.38 6.10
C LEU A 87 6.84 11.99 6.53
N GLU A 88 6.85 13.24 6.99
CA GLU A 88 8.04 13.89 7.54
C GLU A 88 8.55 13.22 8.81
N GLU A 89 7.63 12.79 9.69
CA GLU A 89 7.97 12.08 10.93
C GLU A 89 8.46 10.65 10.69
N MET A 90 8.16 10.04 9.55
CA MET A 90 8.68 8.74 9.12
C MET A 90 10.16 8.84 8.74
N SER A 91 11.01 9.14 9.71
CA SER A 91 12.45 9.24 9.52
C SER A 91 13.07 7.87 9.18
N SER A 92 14.32 7.89 8.70
CA SER A 92 15.12 6.69 8.40
C SER A 92 15.36 5.78 9.62
N LEU A 93 15.07 6.25 10.82
CA LEU A 93 15.22 5.51 12.07
C LEU A 93 14.00 4.64 12.42
N ASN A 94 12.85 4.92 11.84
CA ASN A 94 11.63 4.14 12.05
C ASN A 94 11.57 2.96 11.07
N LYS A 95 11.48 1.75 11.59
CA LYS A 95 11.36 0.53 10.79
C LYS A 95 9.98 0.40 10.10
N GLY A 96 8.98 1.16 10.52
CA GLY A 96 7.67 1.21 9.88
C GLY A 96 7.70 2.03 8.59
N THR A 97 6.98 1.56 7.58
CA THR A 97 6.88 2.20 6.26
C THR A 97 5.44 2.60 5.92
N MET A 98 4.50 2.44 6.85
CA MET A 98 3.11 2.90 6.72
C MET A 98 2.65 3.61 8.00
N SER A 99 2.10 4.80 7.85
CA SER A 99 1.51 5.58 8.94
C SER A 99 0.14 6.09 8.52
N VAL A 100 -0.84 6.02 9.44
CA VAL A 100 -2.23 6.44 9.19
C VAL A 100 -2.71 7.31 10.35
N HIS A 101 -3.13 8.52 10.05
CA HIS A 101 -3.65 9.47 11.03
C HIS A 101 -5.06 9.91 10.66
N SER A 102 -5.89 10.11 11.66
CA SER A 102 -7.25 10.62 11.50
C SER A 102 -7.44 11.90 12.30
N SER A 103 -8.22 12.83 11.74
CA SER A 103 -8.68 14.02 12.44
C SER A 103 -9.55 13.68 13.66
N LYS A 104 -10.25 12.55 13.62
CA LYS A 104 -10.99 12.03 14.77
C LYS A 104 -10.03 11.34 15.74
N LYS A 105 -9.63 12.05 16.79
CA LYS A 105 -8.61 11.60 17.77
C LYS A 105 -8.85 10.19 18.31
N GLN A 106 -10.11 9.82 18.58
CA GLN A 106 -10.46 8.49 19.09
C GLN A 106 -10.19 7.36 18.10
N LEU A 107 -10.13 7.64 16.80
CA LEU A 107 -9.85 6.65 15.76
C LEU A 107 -8.37 6.59 15.39
N SER A 108 -7.59 7.61 15.68
CA SER A 108 -6.21 7.73 15.21
C SER A 108 -5.33 6.59 15.76
N ALA A 109 -5.37 6.32 17.06
CA ALA A 109 -4.54 5.27 17.66
C ALA A 109 -4.94 3.85 17.18
N PRO A 110 -6.22 3.43 17.16
CA PRO A 110 -6.60 2.13 16.63
C PRO A 110 -6.21 1.94 15.15
N ILE A 111 -6.46 2.94 14.30
CA ILE A 111 -6.12 2.87 12.87
C ILE A 111 -4.61 2.77 12.67
N GLN A 112 -3.83 3.54 13.42
CA GLN A 112 -2.38 3.48 13.37
C GLN A 112 -1.86 2.11 13.82
N THR A 113 -2.44 1.50 14.83
CA THR A 113 -2.07 0.16 15.29
C THR A 113 -2.32 -0.87 14.19
N ILE A 114 -3.50 -0.83 13.54
CA ILE A 114 -3.81 -1.71 12.39
C ILE A 114 -2.80 -1.49 11.26
N ALA A 115 -2.49 -0.23 10.96
CA ALA A 115 -1.52 0.11 9.93
C ALA A 115 -0.14 -0.49 10.21
N LEU A 116 0.37 -0.36 11.42
CA LEU A 116 1.67 -0.91 11.82
C LEU A 116 1.71 -2.44 11.77
N LEU A 117 0.65 -3.11 12.23
CA LEU A 117 0.59 -4.58 12.20
C LEU A 117 0.53 -5.11 10.75
N THR A 118 -0.28 -4.49 9.91
CA THR A 118 -0.35 -4.87 8.49
C THR A 118 0.91 -4.50 7.72
N ASP A 119 1.55 -3.37 8.06
CA ASP A 119 2.83 -2.96 7.50
C ASP A 119 3.94 -3.99 7.77
N ALA A 120 3.99 -4.51 8.99
CA ALA A 120 4.95 -5.56 9.36
C ALA A 120 4.77 -6.80 8.47
N ILE A 121 3.52 -7.27 8.29
CA ILE A 121 3.23 -8.43 7.42
C ILE A 121 3.63 -8.14 5.97
N LEU A 122 3.25 -6.96 5.43
CA LEU A 122 3.56 -6.60 4.06
C LEU A 122 5.07 -6.46 3.82
N ASN A 123 5.81 -5.95 4.79
CA ASN A 123 7.26 -5.77 4.67
C ASN A 123 8.02 -7.11 4.66
N ASP A 124 7.51 -8.13 5.32
CA ASP A 124 8.13 -9.46 5.35
C ASP A 124 7.85 -10.30 4.09
N MET A 125 6.95 -9.86 3.21
CA MET A 125 6.62 -10.59 1.99
C MET A 125 7.80 -10.65 1.02
N THR A 126 8.00 -11.82 0.44
CA THR A 126 8.87 -12.03 -0.72
C THR A 126 8.23 -11.46 -2.01
N VAL A 127 9.01 -11.34 -3.08
CA VAL A 127 8.52 -10.93 -4.41
C VAL A 127 7.30 -11.78 -4.82
N ARG A 128 7.44 -13.10 -4.76
CA ARG A 128 6.37 -14.04 -5.16
C ARG A 128 5.11 -13.89 -4.30
N GLN A 129 5.26 -13.74 -3.00
CA GLN A 129 4.13 -13.51 -2.11
C GLN A 129 3.44 -12.18 -2.41
N SER A 130 4.21 -11.14 -2.68
CA SER A 130 3.68 -9.82 -3.04
C SER A 130 2.90 -9.84 -4.37
N GLU A 131 3.38 -10.58 -5.38
CA GLU A 131 2.64 -10.80 -6.64
C GLU A 131 1.29 -11.48 -6.39
N VAL A 132 1.26 -12.54 -5.59
CA VAL A 132 0.02 -13.26 -5.28
C VAL A 132 -0.96 -12.37 -4.53
N VAL A 133 -0.50 -11.66 -3.49
CA VAL A 133 -1.35 -10.75 -2.70
C VAL A 133 -1.88 -9.61 -3.57
N TYR A 134 -1.05 -9.03 -4.43
CA TYR A 134 -1.45 -7.99 -5.37
C TYR A 134 -2.64 -8.46 -6.24
N TYR A 135 -2.54 -9.62 -6.89
CA TYR A 135 -3.63 -10.13 -7.72
C TYR A 135 -4.87 -10.52 -6.91
N LYS A 136 -4.70 -11.05 -5.69
CA LYS A 136 -5.84 -11.32 -4.80
C LYS A 136 -6.57 -10.03 -4.39
N LEU A 137 -5.86 -8.97 -4.07
CA LEU A 137 -6.43 -7.65 -3.78
C LEU A 137 -7.20 -7.07 -4.98
N LEU A 138 -6.77 -7.39 -6.20
CA LEU A 138 -7.49 -7.04 -7.43
C LEU A 138 -8.70 -7.96 -7.71
N GLY A 139 -8.94 -9.00 -6.91
CA GLY A 139 -10.09 -9.89 -7.02
C GLY A 139 -9.90 -11.08 -7.95
N PHE A 140 -8.66 -11.41 -8.36
CA PHE A 140 -8.40 -12.59 -9.17
C PHE A 140 -8.56 -13.88 -8.38
N LYS A 141 -9.11 -14.91 -9.01
CA LYS A 141 -9.17 -16.28 -8.45
C LYS A 141 -7.79 -16.94 -8.51
N GLU A 142 -7.53 -17.88 -7.62
CA GLU A 142 -6.23 -18.57 -7.53
C GLU A 142 -5.81 -19.25 -8.84
N ALA A 143 -6.75 -19.85 -9.57
CA ALA A 143 -6.48 -20.46 -10.87
C ALA A 143 -5.99 -19.44 -11.90
N ASP A 144 -6.59 -18.23 -11.91
CA ASP A 144 -6.18 -17.16 -12.82
C ASP A 144 -4.82 -16.57 -12.43
N ILE A 145 -4.55 -16.46 -11.13
CA ILE A 145 -3.24 -16.04 -10.61
C ILE A 145 -2.16 -17.05 -11.01
N ALA A 146 -2.43 -18.33 -10.81
CA ALA A 146 -1.51 -19.42 -11.20
C ALA A 146 -1.14 -19.32 -12.68
N LYS A 147 -2.15 -19.14 -13.55
CA LYS A 147 -1.96 -18.97 -15.00
C LYS A 147 -1.14 -17.71 -15.33
N LYS A 148 -1.47 -16.57 -14.70
CA LYS A 148 -0.77 -15.29 -14.93
C LYS A 148 0.71 -15.33 -14.52
N LEU A 149 1.01 -16.00 -13.40
CA LEU A 149 2.36 -16.09 -12.86
C LEU A 149 3.16 -17.30 -13.37
N GLY A 150 2.55 -18.18 -14.17
CA GLY A 150 3.19 -19.40 -14.67
C GLY A 150 3.59 -20.39 -13.56
N ILE A 151 2.78 -20.51 -12.50
CA ILE A 151 3.04 -21.38 -11.34
C ILE A 151 1.83 -22.30 -11.07
N SER A 152 2.02 -23.30 -10.22
CA SER A 152 0.93 -24.17 -9.80
C SER A 152 -0.06 -23.45 -8.86
N GLN A 153 -1.33 -23.90 -8.86
CA GLN A 153 -2.32 -23.40 -7.90
C GLN A 153 -1.91 -23.68 -6.44
N ALA A 154 -1.25 -24.82 -6.20
CA ALA A 154 -0.67 -25.14 -4.89
C ALA A 154 0.36 -24.07 -4.43
N SER A 155 1.19 -23.58 -5.36
CA SER A 155 2.13 -22.49 -5.07
C SER A 155 1.42 -21.19 -4.72
N VAL A 156 0.30 -20.87 -5.39
CA VAL A 156 -0.53 -19.70 -5.05
C VAL A 156 -1.13 -19.85 -3.66
N ASN A 157 -1.67 -21.02 -3.34
CA ASN A 157 -2.23 -21.30 -2.02
C ASN A 157 -1.17 -21.20 -0.91
N ASN A 158 0.02 -21.78 -1.11
CA ASN A 158 1.13 -21.69 -0.16
C ASN A 158 1.55 -20.24 0.10
N ALA A 159 1.65 -19.41 -0.96
CA ALA A 159 1.94 -17.98 -0.83
C ALA A 159 0.84 -17.25 -0.04
N SER A 160 -0.43 -17.54 -0.32
CA SER A 160 -1.58 -16.97 0.39
C SER A 160 -1.58 -17.31 1.89
N THR A 161 -1.29 -18.57 2.21
CA THR A 161 -1.21 -19.03 3.60
C THR A 161 -0.04 -18.39 4.34
N ALA A 162 1.12 -18.31 3.70
CA ALA A 162 2.31 -17.67 4.30
C ALA A 162 2.10 -16.20 4.60
N THR A 163 1.31 -15.50 3.79
CA THR A 163 1.00 -14.06 3.97
C THR A 163 -0.22 -13.81 4.88
N LYS A 164 -0.76 -14.84 5.51
CA LYS A 164 -1.94 -14.74 6.39
C LYS A 164 -3.18 -14.16 5.67
N TRP A 165 -3.31 -14.40 4.36
CA TRP A 165 -4.41 -13.87 3.56
C TRP A 165 -5.81 -14.26 4.09
N TYR A 166 -5.92 -15.39 4.74
CA TYR A 166 -7.19 -15.94 5.27
C TYR A 166 -7.49 -15.57 6.73
N CYS A 167 -6.68 -14.73 7.36
CA CYS A 167 -6.91 -14.16 8.69
C CYS A 167 -7.55 -12.76 8.62
#